data_378564f779d7dfbbe9e8890b8e847a60
#
_entry.id   378564f779d7dfbbe9e8890b8e847a60
#
_cell.length_a   1.000
_cell.length_b   1.000
_cell.length_c   1.000
_cell.angle_alpha   90.00
_cell.angle_beta   90.00
_cell.angle_gamma   90.00
#
_symmetry.space_group_name_H-M   'P 1'
#
loop_
_entity.id
_entity.type
_entity.pdbx_description
1 polymer ?
#
loop_
_entity_poly.entity_id
_entity_poly.type
_entity_poly.pdbx_seq_one_letter_code
_entity_poly.pdbx_strand_id
1 'polypeptide(L)'
;MNVTSQRALKATRQKKKNAVKKDAVTIGIDTAKSVFQIHGVDEDGNVVLRRRVKRNRFIEFMAQLPTAIVGIEATGASHHWARELIKFGHDVRLMNPKRVKAYRDSDKSDRNDADAICEAVSRKRMKFIAVKTLDQQGMQGLHRGRSRLMKNRTALVNQARGLLSECGIVMHKGIRVFRSELPEILDEQ
;
A
#
# COMPACT_ATOMS: atom_id res chain seq x y z
N MET A 1 8.18 19.40 -44.24
CA MET A 1 7.58 19.93 -43.00
C MET A 1 8.61 20.75 -42.26
N ASN A 2 8.32 22.00 -41.99
CA ASN A 2 9.29 23.00 -41.56
C ASN A 2 9.65 22.85 -40.09
N VAL A 3 10.93 22.93 -39.70
CA VAL A 3 11.46 22.78 -38.32
C VAL A 3 10.73 23.68 -37.32
N THR A 4 10.29 24.86 -37.77
CA THR A 4 9.51 25.82 -37.00
C THR A 4 8.14 25.26 -36.60
N SER A 5 7.48 24.49 -37.46
CA SER A 5 6.17 23.87 -37.19
C SER A 5 6.26 22.74 -36.15
N GLN A 6 7.35 21.97 -36.19
CA GLN A 6 7.60 20.91 -35.19
C GLN A 6 7.95 21.48 -33.80
N ARG A 7 8.66 22.61 -33.72
CA ARG A 7 8.93 23.32 -32.47
C ARG A 7 7.67 23.91 -31.84
N ALA A 8 6.80 24.51 -32.66
CA ALA A 8 5.51 25.04 -32.21
C ALA A 8 4.59 23.92 -31.66
N LEU A 9 4.51 22.79 -32.38
CA LEU A 9 3.73 21.62 -31.93
C LEU A 9 4.30 21.01 -30.62
N LYS A 10 5.62 20.94 -30.45
CA LYS A 10 6.25 20.49 -29.21
C LYS A 10 6.01 21.45 -28.05
N ALA A 11 6.09 22.76 -28.28
CA ALA A 11 5.82 23.79 -27.27
C ALA A 11 4.35 23.80 -26.83
N THR A 12 3.41 23.64 -27.77
CA THR A 12 1.96 23.53 -27.49
C THR A 12 1.65 22.24 -26.73
N ARG A 13 2.31 21.11 -27.08
CA ARG A 13 2.17 19.84 -26.38
C ARG A 13 2.75 19.89 -24.97
N GLN A 14 3.84 20.65 -24.76
CA GLN A 14 4.45 20.86 -23.43
C GLN A 14 3.62 21.83 -22.58
N LYS A 15 3.07 22.91 -23.16
CA LYS A 15 2.11 23.80 -22.46
C LYS A 15 0.82 23.06 -22.06
N LYS A 16 0.27 22.21 -22.95
CA LYS A 16 -0.90 21.37 -22.64
C LYS A 16 -0.60 20.34 -21.53
N LYS A 17 0.63 19.78 -21.51
CA LYS A 17 1.08 18.87 -20.45
C LYS A 17 1.25 19.58 -19.08
N ASN A 18 1.64 20.85 -19.07
CA ASN A 18 1.83 21.64 -17.86
C ASN A 18 0.50 22.22 -17.33
N ALA A 19 -0.43 22.59 -18.21
CA ALA A 19 -1.79 23.02 -17.82
C ALA A 19 -2.58 21.90 -17.12
N VAL A 20 -2.46 20.65 -17.61
CA VAL A 20 -3.12 19.45 -17.02
C VAL A 20 -2.68 19.17 -15.58
N LYS A 21 -1.52 19.71 -15.13
CA LYS A 21 -1.02 19.49 -13.75
C LYS A 21 -1.64 20.43 -12.71
N LYS A 22 -2.22 21.57 -13.13
CA LYS A 22 -2.63 22.63 -12.20
C LYS A 22 -4.05 22.45 -11.64
N ASP A 23 -4.89 21.68 -12.29
CA ASP A 23 -6.33 21.68 -12.02
C ASP A 23 -6.83 20.42 -11.32
N ALA A 24 -5.94 19.47 -10.95
CA ALA A 24 -6.34 18.27 -10.23
C ALA A 24 -6.65 18.58 -8.77
N VAL A 25 -7.90 18.45 -8.35
CA VAL A 25 -8.36 18.63 -6.95
C VAL A 25 -8.46 17.32 -6.19
N THR A 26 -8.66 16.21 -6.92
CA THR A 26 -8.66 14.86 -6.34
C THR A 26 -7.69 13.97 -7.12
N ILE A 27 -6.85 13.24 -6.39
CA ILE A 27 -5.80 12.41 -6.97
C ILE A 27 -5.87 11.02 -6.35
N GLY A 28 -5.98 10.00 -7.19
CA GLY A 28 -5.81 8.59 -6.83
C GLY A 28 -4.39 8.13 -7.15
N ILE A 29 -3.76 7.45 -6.21
CA ILE A 29 -2.41 6.92 -6.37
C ILE A 29 -2.40 5.42 -6.11
N ASP A 30 -2.08 4.64 -7.13
CA ASP A 30 -1.72 3.23 -6.96
C ASP A 30 -0.20 3.11 -6.78
N THR A 31 0.20 2.48 -5.66
CA THR A 31 1.60 2.39 -5.23
C THR A 31 2.15 1.01 -5.51
N ALA A 32 2.99 0.89 -6.53
CA ALA A 32 3.72 -0.33 -6.83
C ALA A 32 5.19 -0.25 -6.32
N LYS A 33 5.93 -1.34 -6.48
CA LYS A 33 7.31 -1.45 -6.00
C LYS A 33 8.25 -0.42 -6.64
N SER A 34 8.13 -0.18 -7.93
CA SER A 34 9.08 0.64 -8.72
C SER A 34 8.44 1.88 -9.35
N VAL A 35 7.13 1.84 -9.62
CA VAL A 35 6.42 2.87 -10.37
C VAL A 35 5.06 3.10 -9.76
N PHE A 36 4.65 4.36 -9.65
CA PHE A 36 3.33 4.75 -9.18
C PHE A 36 2.46 5.21 -10.34
N GLN A 37 1.21 4.78 -10.33
CA GLN A 37 0.19 5.29 -11.24
C GLN A 37 -0.56 6.42 -10.54
N ILE A 38 -0.72 7.52 -11.23
CA ILE A 38 -1.37 8.71 -10.70
C ILE A 38 -2.51 9.10 -11.64
N HIS A 39 -3.69 9.19 -11.08
CA HIS A 39 -4.90 9.63 -11.75
C HIS A 39 -5.47 10.83 -10.99
N GLY A 40 -5.75 11.92 -11.68
CA GLY A 40 -6.29 13.13 -11.07
C GLY A 40 -7.44 13.70 -11.85
N VAL A 41 -8.45 14.16 -11.13
CA VAL A 41 -9.64 14.81 -11.67
C VAL A 41 -9.79 16.23 -11.13
N ASP A 42 -10.46 17.08 -11.91
CA ASP A 42 -10.88 18.41 -11.49
C ASP A 42 -12.15 18.37 -10.62
N GLU A 43 -12.72 19.54 -10.29
CA GLU A 43 -13.94 19.68 -9.49
C GLU A 43 -15.17 19.07 -10.16
N ASP A 44 -15.18 19.04 -11.49
CA ASP A 44 -16.27 18.50 -12.29
C ASP A 44 -16.13 16.98 -12.54
N GLY A 45 -15.04 16.37 -12.06
CA GLY A 45 -14.74 14.94 -12.25
C GLY A 45 -14.06 14.63 -13.60
N ASN A 46 -13.66 15.65 -14.38
CA ASN A 46 -12.94 15.41 -15.63
C ASN A 46 -11.49 15.04 -15.34
N VAL A 47 -10.96 14.12 -16.13
CA VAL A 47 -9.58 13.65 -15.99
C VAL A 47 -8.60 14.70 -16.51
N VAL A 48 -7.84 15.31 -15.59
CA VAL A 48 -6.85 16.35 -15.91
C VAL A 48 -5.41 15.86 -15.72
N LEU A 49 -5.21 14.74 -15.01
CA LEU A 49 -3.90 14.18 -14.74
C LEU A 49 -3.91 12.65 -14.88
N ARG A 50 -3.10 12.13 -15.80
CA ARG A 50 -2.75 10.70 -15.87
C ARG A 50 -1.26 10.55 -16.04
N ARG A 51 -0.57 9.98 -15.06
CA ARG A 51 0.89 9.84 -15.07
C ARG A 51 1.35 8.54 -14.46
N ARG A 52 2.40 8.01 -15.07
CA ARG A 52 3.22 6.93 -14.52
C ARG A 52 4.54 7.55 -14.05
N VAL A 53 4.83 7.49 -12.75
CA VAL A 53 5.97 8.14 -12.13
C VAL A 53 6.86 7.12 -11.45
N LYS A 54 8.16 7.14 -11.72
CA LYS A 54 9.12 6.29 -11.03
C LYS A 54 9.16 6.64 -9.54
N ARG A 55 9.32 5.65 -8.69
CA ARG A 55 9.33 5.81 -7.22
C ARG A 55 10.30 6.90 -6.73
N ASN A 56 11.50 6.99 -7.29
CA ASN A 56 12.52 7.99 -6.92
C ASN A 56 12.18 9.42 -7.37
N ARG A 57 11.24 9.61 -8.27
CA ARG A 57 10.77 10.92 -8.75
C ARG A 57 9.39 11.30 -8.20
N PHE A 58 8.80 10.42 -7.40
CA PHE A 58 7.42 10.59 -6.98
C PHE A 58 7.22 11.81 -6.08
N ILE A 59 8.07 12.00 -5.08
CA ILE A 59 7.98 13.14 -4.15
C ILE A 59 8.21 14.46 -4.88
N GLU A 60 9.23 14.55 -5.72
CA GLU A 60 9.52 15.72 -6.55
C GLU A 60 8.33 16.09 -7.46
N PHE A 61 7.69 15.06 -8.03
CA PHE A 61 6.52 15.24 -8.88
C PHE A 61 5.31 15.77 -8.08
N MET A 62 5.01 15.17 -6.93
CA MET A 62 3.87 15.57 -6.10
C MET A 62 4.04 16.96 -5.48
N ALA A 63 5.26 17.32 -5.07
CA ALA A 63 5.57 18.65 -4.54
C ALA A 63 5.34 19.81 -5.55
N GLN A 64 5.28 19.50 -6.86
CA GLN A 64 4.97 20.48 -7.92
C GLN A 64 3.47 20.64 -8.20
N LEU A 65 2.64 19.79 -7.62
CA LEU A 65 1.19 19.86 -7.80
C LEU A 65 0.57 20.81 -6.77
N PRO A 66 -0.57 21.46 -7.10
CA PRO A 66 -1.38 22.15 -6.11
C PRO A 66 -1.83 21.19 -5.02
N THR A 67 -2.19 21.75 -3.85
CA THR A 67 -2.79 20.95 -2.77
C THR A 67 -4.08 20.29 -3.26
N ALA A 68 -4.22 19.01 -2.97
CA ALA A 68 -5.33 18.19 -3.45
C ALA A 68 -5.71 17.14 -2.42
N ILE A 69 -6.91 16.57 -2.55
CA ILE A 69 -7.29 15.34 -1.85
C ILE A 69 -6.57 14.17 -2.51
N VAL A 70 -5.78 13.42 -1.74
CA VAL A 70 -4.99 12.30 -2.27
C VAL A 70 -5.44 10.99 -1.66
N GLY A 71 -6.01 10.12 -2.48
CA GLY A 71 -6.39 8.75 -2.11
C GLY A 71 -5.24 7.78 -2.32
N ILE A 72 -4.99 6.92 -1.34
CA ILE A 72 -3.99 5.83 -1.43
C ILE A 72 -4.58 4.56 -0.79
N GLU A 73 -4.37 3.40 -1.41
CA GLU A 73 -4.69 2.13 -0.75
C GLU A 73 -3.76 1.87 0.44
N ALA A 74 -4.33 1.45 1.59
CA ALA A 74 -3.57 1.15 2.81
C ALA A 74 -2.81 -0.18 2.69
N THR A 75 -1.72 -0.17 1.94
CA THR A 75 -0.76 -1.27 1.75
C THR A 75 0.56 -1.00 2.49
N GLY A 76 1.56 -1.85 2.34
CA GLY A 76 2.78 -1.83 3.15
C GLY A 76 3.46 -0.47 3.33
N ALA A 77 3.69 0.30 2.25
CA ALA A 77 4.40 1.58 2.29
C ALA A 77 3.48 2.81 2.35
N SER A 78 2.16 2.63 2.32
CA SER A 78 1.19 3.74 2.18
C SER A 78 1.29 4.78 3.29
N HIS A 79 1.51 4.37 4.54
CA HIS A 79 1.68 5.29 5.66
C HIS A 79 2.92 6.19 5.54
N HIS A 80 4.03 5.67 4.98
CA HIS A 80 5.21 6.47 4.69
C HIS A 80 4.89 7.54 3.65
N TRP A 81 4.31 7.16 2.52
CA TRP A 81 3.97 8.09 1.46
C TRP A 81 2.93 9.12 1.90
N ALA A 82 1.95 8.69 2.69
CA ALA A 82 0.97 9.62 3.25
C ALA A 82 1.63 10.71 4.11
N ARG A 83 2.56 10.35 5.00
CA ARG A 83 3.28 11.33 5.81
C ARG A 83 4.11 12.30 4.96
N GLU A 84 4.77 11.80 3.92
CA GLU A 84 5.54 12.66 3.02
C GLU A 84 4.64 13.64 2.26
N LEU A 85 3.51 13.19 1.74
CA LEU A 85 2.59 14.04 0.99
C LEU A 85 1.87 15.07 1.88
N ILE A 86 1.58 14.73 3.12
CA ILE A 86 1.01 15.68 4.11
C ILE A 86 1.96 16.87 4.34
N LYS A 87 3.29 16.67 4.29
CA LYS A 87 4.26 17.76 4.42
C LYS A 87 4.16 18.81 3.31
N PHE A 88 3.63 18.43 2.14
CA PHE A 88 3.38 19.34 1.02
C PHE A 88 1.97 19.94 1.03
N GLY A 89 1.20 19.73 2.10
CA GLY A 89 -0.13 20.29 2.29
C GLY A 89 -1.27 19.49 1.64
N HIS A 90 -1.03 18.31 1.09
CA HIS A 90 -2.09 17.47 0.55
C HIS A 90 -2.96 16.87 1.68
N ASP A 91 -4.28 16.79 1.45
CA ASP A 91 -5.22 16.02 2.29
C ASP A 91 -5.16 14.53 1.92
N VAL A 92 -4.32 13.77 2.62
CA VAL A 92 -4.06 12.37 2.28
C VAL A 92 -4.99 11.42 3.03
N ARG A 93 -5.72 10.61 2.30
CA ARG A 93 -6.72 9.68 2.80
C ARG A 93 -6.35 8.24 2.44
N LEU A 94 -6.07 7.43 3.46
CA LEU A 94 -5.79 6.01 3.29
C LEU A 94 -7.10 5.21 3.29
N MET A 95 -7.24 4.28 2.34
CA MET A 95 -8.44 3.47 2.17
C MET A 95 -8.13 1.98 2.27
N ASN A 96 -9.09 1.21 2.79
CA ASN A 96 -8.96 -0.25 2.83
C ASN A 96 -9.04 -0.81 1.40
N PRO A 97 -8.05 -1.61 0.93
CA PRO A 97 -8.03 -2.19 -0.42
C PRO A 97 -9.30 -2.98 -0.76
N LYS A 98 -9.89 -3.69 0.22
CA LYS A 98 -11.14 -4.43 0.01
C LYS A 98 -12.33 -3.53 -0.36
N ARG A 99 -12.33 -2.27 0.12
CA ARG A 99 -13.39 -1.30 -0.20
C ARG A 99 -13.15 -0.64 -1.54
N VAL A 100 -11.90 -0.35 -1.89
CA VAL A 100 -11.54 0.21 -3.19
C VAL A 100 -11.83 -0.77 -4.33
N LYS A 101 -11.67 -2.07 -4.07
CA LYS A 101 -11.95 -3.12 -5.07
C LYS A 101 -13.37 -3.04 -5.65
N ALA A 102 -14.35 -2.54 -4.88
CA ALA A 102 -15.73 -2.39 -5.37
C ALA A 102 -15.90 -1.28 -6.45
N TYR A 103 -14.89 -0.43 -6.63
CA TYR A 103 -14.88 0.66 -7.62
C TYR A 103 -14.01 0.34 -8.85
N ARG A 104 -13.42 -0.86 -8.89
CA ARG A 104 -12.64 -1.31 -10.05
C ARG A 104 -13.59 -1.86 -11.11
N ASP A 105 -13.44 -1.37 -12.33
CA ASP A 105 -14.03 -2.01 -13.49
C ASP A 105 -13.43 -3.40 -13.71
N SER A 106 -14.15 -4.27 -14.40
CA SER A 106 -13.87 -5.69 -14.57
C SER A 106 -12.51 -6.01 -15.20
N ASP A 107 -11.90 -5.07 -15.93
CA ASP A 107 -10.58 -5.25 -16.54
C ASP A 107 -9.45 -4.80 -15.61
N LYS A 108 -8.66 -5.78 -15.16
CA LYS A 108 -7.46 -5.53 -14.38
C LYS A 108 -6.40 -4.82 -15.21
N SER A 109 -6.29 -3.51 -15.06
CA SER A 109 -5.13 -2.77 -15.51
C SER A 109 -4.68 -1.81 -14.41
N ASP A 110 -3.36 -1.62 -14.27
CA ASP A 110 -2.78 -0.66 -13.31
C ASP A 110 -3.34 0.77 -13.48
N ARG A 111 -3.92 1.08 -14.63
CA ARG A 111 -4.60 2.36 -14.92
C ARG A 111 -5.94 2.46 -14.20
N ASN A 112 -6.71 1.38 -14.22
CA ASN A 112 -8.03 1.30 -13.62
C ASN A 112 -7.93 1.31 -12.09
N ASP A 113 -6.80 0.85 -11.54
CA ASP A 113 -6.57 0.86 -10.10
C ASP A 113 -6.42 2.28 -9.54
N ALA A 114 -5.66 3.16 -10.19
CA ALA A 114 -5.52 4.56 -9.77
C ALA A 114 -6.82 5.37 -9.98
N ASP A 115 -7.58 5.06 -11.02
CA ASP A 115 -8.90 5.64 -11.30
C ASP A 115 -9.90 5.24 -10.20
N ALA A 116 -10.02 3.95 -9.92
CA ALA A 116 -10.87 3.43 -8.84
C ALA A 116 -10.53 4.04 -7.47
N ILE A 117 -9.24 4.26 -7.18
CA ILE A 117 -8.79 4.93 -5.96
C ILE A 117 -9.25 6.39 -5.95
N CYS A 118 -9.15 7.10 -7.07
CA CYS A 118 -9.58 8.48 -7.23
C CYS A 118 -11.09 8.63 -7.03
N GLU A 119 -11.88 7.73 -7.62
CA GLU A 119 -13.32 7.69 -7.41
C GLU A 119 -13.68 7.36 -5.96
N ALA A 120 -13.08 6.32 -5.40
CA ALA A 120 -13.35 5.87 -4.04
C ALA A 120 -13.09 6.96 -2.98
N VAL A 121 -12.01 7.75 -3.12
CA VAL A 121 -11.65 8.79 -2.16
C VAL A 121 -12.65 9.95 -2.14
N SER A 122 -13.36 10.19 -3.23
CA SER A 122 -14.39 11.23 -3.35
C SER A 122 -15.73 10.85 -2.70
N ARG A 123 -15.94 9.58 -2.36
CA ARG A 123 -17.22 9.09 -1.85
C ARG A 123 -17.45 9.43 -0.37
N LYS A 124 -18.57 10.10 -0.04
CA LYS A 124 -18.95 10.52 1.34
C LYS A 124 -19.01 9.36 2.35
N ARG A 125 -19.35 8.12 1.90
CA ARG A 125 -19.46 6.94 2.77
C ARG A 125 -18.17 6.14 2.90
N MET A 126 -17.08 6.56 2.26
CA MET A 126 -15.79 5.89 2.37
C MET A 126 -15.22 6.08 3.78
N LYS A 127 -14.84 4.97 4.42
CA LYS A 127 -14.14 5.00 5.72
C LYS A 127 -12.64 5.03 5.48
N PHE A 128 -12.02 6.08 5.98
CA PHE A 128 -10.57 6.26 5.88
C PHE A 128 -9.84 5.65 7.07
N ILE A 129 -8.60 5.26 6.84
CA ILE A 129 -7.69 4.71 7.84
C ILE A 129 -6.76 5.85 8.28
N ALA A 130 -6.64 6.07 9.58
CA ALA A 130 -5.71 7.07 10.11
C ALA A 130 -4.26 6.79 9.68
N VAL A 131 -3.55 7.84 9.29
CA VAL A 131 -2.13 7.76 8.97
C VAL A 131 -1.35 7.51 10.26
N LYS A 132 -0.61 6.42 10.32
CA LYS A 132 0.18 6.04 11.50
C LYS A 132 1.46 6.85 11.58
N THR A 133 1.85 7.22 12.79
CA THR A 133 3.18 7.74 13.09
C THR A 133 4.24 6.64 12.94
N LEU A 134 5.52 7.03 12.95
CA LEU A 134 6.63 6.05 12.93
C LEU A 134 6.59 5.15 14.16
N ASP A 135 6.31 5.71 15.35
CA ASP A 135 6.22 4.96 16.60
C ASP A 135 5.08 3.94 16.56
N GLN A 136 3.91 4.33 16.07
CA GLN A 136 2.78 3.42 15.88
C GLN A 136 3.10 2.28 14.90
N GLN A 137 3.86 2.57 13.83
CA GLN A 137 4.31 1.54 12.89
C GLN A 137 5.37 0.62 13.54
N GLY A 138 6.29 1.18 14.32
CA GLY A 138 7.29 0.42 15.08
C GLY A 138 6.63 -0.53 16.07
N MET A 139 5.70 -0.02 16.88
CA MET A 139 4.93 -0.84 17.82
C MET A 139 4.16 -1.96 17.12
N GLN A 140 3.49 -1.64 16.01
CA GLN A 140 2.81 -2.67 15.20
C GLN A 140 3.78 -3.72 14.66
N GLY A 141 5.01 -3.32 14.26
CA GLY A 141 6.07 -4.22 13.83
C GLY A 141 6.47 -5.20 14.93
N LEU A 142 6.68 -4.71 16.15
CA LEU A 142 6.99 -5.54 17.33
C LEU A 142 5.87 -6.55 17.62
N HIS A 143 4.61 -6.11 17.63
CA HIS A 143 3.48 -7.02 17.82
C HIS A 143 3.38 -8.10 16.73
N ARG A 144 3.63 -7.76 15.48
CA ARG A 144 3.66 -8.71 14.36
C ARG A 144 4.81 -9.71 14.51
N GLY A 145 6.00 -9.23 14.89
CA GLY A 145 7.18 -10.05 15.17
C GLY A 145 6.89 -11.06 16.28
N ARG A 146 6.39 -10.57 17.44
CA ARG A 146 5.99 -11.42 18.56
C ARG A 146 4.97 -12.48 18.14
N SER A 147 3.91 -12.08 17.43
CA SER A 147 2.88 -13.01 16.97
C SER A 147 3.45 -14.07 16.03
N ARG A 148 4.39 -13.72 15.16
CA ARG A 148 5.07 -14.65 14.26
C ARG A 148 5.90 -15.66 15.05
N LEU A 149 6.71 -15.20 16.01
CA LEU A 149 7.54 -16.07 16.85
C LEU A 149 6.68 -17.03 17.67
N MET A 150 5.57 -16.57 18.22
CA MET A 150 4.63 -17.43 18.96
C MET A 150 4.03 -18.53 18.06
N LYS A 151 3.63 -18.18 16.84
CA LYS A 151 3.13 -19.16 15.85
C LYS A 151 4.20 -20.17 15.47
N ASN A 152 5.41 -19.70 15.17
CA ASN A 152 6.53 -20.59 14.81
C ASN A 152 6.87 -21.56 15.93
N ARG A 153 6.95 -21.08 17.18
CA ARG A 153 7.17 -21.94 18.35
C ARG A 153 6.11 -23.02 18.47
N THR A 154 4.84 -22.67 18.35
CA THR A 154 3.72 -23.62 18.42
C THR A 154 3.80 -24.64 17.29
N ALA A 155 4.13 -24.20 16.08
CA ALA A 155 4.29 -25.09 14.91
C ALA A 155 5.41 -26.09 15.12
N LEU A 156 6.58 -25.65 15.62
CA LEU A 156 7.72 -26.54 15.92
C LEU A 156 7.38 -27.59 16.98
N VAL A 157 6.73 -27.17 18.08
CA VAL A 157 6.29 -28.11 19.13
C VAL A 157 5.31 -29.14 18.58
N ASN A 158 4.35 -28.73 17.75
CA ASN A 158 3.40 -29.65 17.14
C ASN A 158 4.08 -30.59 16.14
N GLN A 159 5.05 -30.11 15.38
CA GLN A 159 5.85 -30.93 14.48
C GLN A 159 6.65 -31.99 15.23
N ALA A 160 7.37 -31.61 16.31
CA ALA A 160 8.13 -32.54 17.12
C ALA A 160 7.22 -33.61 17.75
N ARG A 161 6.06 -33.22 18.30
CA ARG A 161 5.07 -34.17 18.82
C ARG A 161 4.54 -35.12 17.76
N GLY A 162 4.36 -34.64 16.50
CA GLY A 162 3.97 -35.48 15.38
C GLY A 162 5.03 -36.55 15.09
N LEU A 163 6.29 -36.15 15.00
CA LEU A 163 7.41 -37.07 14.75
C LEU A 163 7.57 -38.12 15.87
N LEU A 164 7.47 -37.70 17.14
CA LEU A 164 7.49 -38.63 18.28
C LEU A 164 6.32 -39.63 18.22
N SER A 165 5.14 -39.16 17.83
CA SER A 165 3.98 -40.02 17.65
C SER A 165 4.18 -41.09 16.56
N GLU A 166 4.92 -40.82 15.50
CA GLU A 166 5.31 -41.79 14.48
C GLU A 166 6.23 -42.87 15.04
N CYS A 167 7.00 -42.54 16.10
CA CYS A 167 7.83 -43.48 16.86
C CYS A 167 7.06 -44.18 18.01
N GLY A 168 5.74 -44.01 18.07
CA GLY A 168 4.90 -44.62 19.14
C GLY A 168 4.87 -43.82 20.45
N ILE A 169 5.52 -42.68 20.52
CA ILE A 169 5.61 -41.84 21.72
C ILE A 169 4.53 -40.74 21.66
N VAL A 170 3.56 -40.80 22.57
CA VAL A 170 2.43 -39.85 22.62
C VAL A 170 2.62 -38.84 23.74
N MET A 171 2.83 -37.58 23.37
CA MET A 171 2.97 -36.46 24.31
C MET A 171 1.66 -35.70 24.49
N HIS A 172 1.40 -35.24 25.70
CA HIS A 172 0.24 -34.40 26.03
C HIS A 172 0.30 -33.01 25.35
N LYS A 173 -0.85 -32.37 25.20
CA LYS A 173 -0.95 -31.05 24.61
C LYS A 173 -0.38 -29.98 25.54
N GLY A 174 0.32 -29.01 25.00
CA GLY A 174 0.80 -27.83 25.72
C GLY A 174 2.33 -27.66 25.64
N ILE A 175 2.77 -26.42 25.52
CA ILE A 175 4.21 -26.09 25.42
C ILE A 175 4.95 -26.36 26.75
N ARG A 176 4.27 -26.16 27.90
CA ARG A 176 4.87 -26.44 29.22
C ARG A 176 5.11 -27.93 29.35
N VAL A 177 4.11 -28.73 29.05
CA VAL A 177 4.17 -30.19 29.09
C VAL A 177 5.26 -30.71 28.15
N PHE A 178 5.30 -30.23 26.90
CA PHE A 178 6.35 -30.58 25.96
C PHE A 178 7.76 -30.32 26.51
N ARG A 179 7.96 -29.19 27.22
CA ARG A 179 9.27 -28.86 27.84
C ARG A 179 9.64 -29.72 29.01
N SER A 180 8.66 -30.22 29.77
CA SER A 180 8.93 -31.10 30.92
C SER A 180 9.13 -32.55 30.50
N GLU A 181 8.35 -33.06 29.52
CA GLU A 181 8.39 -34.45 29.09
C GLU A 181 9.53 -34.75 28.11
N LEU A 182 9.90 -33.79 27.24
CA LEU A 182 10.88 -34.02 26.18
C LEU A 182 12.28 -34.49 26.69
N PRO A 183 12.88 -33.92 27.75
CA PRO A 183 14.17 -34.39 28.27
C PRO A 183 14.11 -35.84 28.72
N GLU A 184 13.09 -36.24 29.46
CA GLU A 184 12.87 -37.60 29.96
C GLU A 184 12.80 -38.60 28.80
N ILE A 185 12.03 -38.26 27.73
CA ILE A 185 11.90 -39.09 26.53
C ILE A 185 13.24 -39.25 25.77
N LEU A 186 14.10 -38.23 25.77
CA LEU A 186 15.40 -38.29 25.10
C LEU A 186 16.45 -39.05 25.93
N ASP A 187 16.34 -39.07 27.25
CA ASP A 187 17.25 -39.78 28.15
C ASP A 187 16.94 -41.30 28.23
N GLU A 188 15.70 -41.69 27.88
CA GLU A 188 15.28 -43.12 27.86
C GLU A 188 15.65 -43.85 26.55
N GLN A 189 16.22 -43.16 25.54
CA GLN A 189 16.65 -43.75 24.24
C GLN A 189 18.15 -44.02 24.26
#